data_ec5c905266301c9e1830f0f8f19fe53d
#
_entry.id   ec5c905266301c9e1830f0f8f19fe53d
#
_cell.length_a   1.000
_cell.length_b   1.000
_cell.length_c   1.000
_cell.angle_alpha   90.00
_cell.angle_beta   90.00
_cell.angle_gamma   90.00
#
_symmetry.space_group_name_H-M   'P 1'
#
loop_
_entity.id
_entity.type
_entity.pdbx_description
1 polymer ?
#
loop_
_entity_poly.entity_id
_entity_poly.type
_entity_poly.pdbx_seq_one_letter_code
_entity_poly.pdbx_strand_id
1 'polypeptide(L)'
;KEGKNLAIITLGPIGNIASDAISEYEGEHTDCKIAHYDLRFLKPLDEKMLHAIAQNYEKIITLEDGCLKGGMGSSLLEFFADNGYTPKVIRLGIPDKFIEHGSVPELYDICGIDKQHVLNAIDKMI
;
A
#
# COMPACT_ATOMS: atom_id res chain seq x y z
N LYS A 1 1.94 12.88 1.01
CA LYS A 1 2.48 13.28 -0.30
C LYS A 1 1.42 13.06 -1.37
N GLU A 2 1.15 14.07 -2.14
CA GLU A 2 0.19 13.98 -3.25
C GLU A 2 0.85 13.45 -4.52
N GLY A 3 0.04 12.92 -5.42
CA GLY A 3 0.47 12.41 -6.71
C GLY A 3 -0.68 12.39 -7.70
N LYS A 4 -0.52 11.70 -8.83
CA LYS A 4 -1.57 11.63 -9.86
C LYS A 4 -1.71 10.28 -10.55
N ASN A 5 -0.70 9.42 -10.48
CA ASN A 5 -0.71 8.16 -11.22
C ASN A 5 -1.21 6.98 -10.36
N LEU A 6 -0.91 7.03 -9.07
CA LEU A 6 -1.09 5.90 -8.18
C LEU A 6 -1.06 6.42 -6.74
N ALA A 7 -1.85 5.82 -5.86
CA ALA A 7 -1.76 6.08 -4.43
C ALA A 7 -1.27 4.82 -3.71
N ILE A 8 -0.30 5.00 -2.81
CA ILE A 8 0.14 3.94 -1.90
C ILE A 8 -0.34 4.31 -0.51
N ILE A 9 -1.05 3.40 0.14
CA ILE A 9 -1.57 3.58 1.49
C ILE A 9 -0.81 2.63 2.41
N THR A 10 -0.22 3.15 3.46
CA THR A 10 0.56 2.37 4.42
C THR A 10 0.01 2.53 5.83
N LEU A 11 0.33 1.58 6.70
CA LEU A 11 0.01 1.63 8.12
C LEU A 11 1.26 1.30 8.92
N GLY A 12 1.72 2.26 9.71
CA GLY A 12 2.85 2.08 10.62
C GLY A 12 4.23 2.30 9.99
N PRO A 13 5.30 1.86 10.68
CA PRO A 13 6.68 2.15 10.28
C PRO A 13 7.07 1.65 8.89
N ILE A 14 6.37 0.65 8.36
CA ILE A 14 6.61 0.13 7.01
C ILE A 14 6.42 1.21 5.93
N GLY A 15 5.78 2.32 6.26
CA GLY A 15 5.67 3.48 5.38
C GLY A 15 7.03 4.01 4.91
N ASN A 16 8.10 3.78 5.67
CA ASN A 16 9.45 4.19 5.26
C ASN A 16 9.90 3.40 4.03
N ILE A 17 9.55 2.13 3.93
CA ILE A 17 9.85 1.30 2.75
C ILE A 17 9.12 1.86 1.53
N ALA A 18 7.85 2.23 1.68
CA ALA A 18 7.08 2.85 0.61
C ALA A 18 7.69 4.19 0.17
N SER A 19 8.08 5.04 1.12
CA SER A 19 8.75 6.31 0.83
C SER A 19 10.02 6.12 0.01
N ASP A 20 10.86 5.16 0.39
CA ASP A 20 12.10 4.87 -0.30
C ASP A 20 11.84 4.33 -1.72
N ALA A 21 10.87 3.44 -1.86
CA ALA A 21 10.48 2.89 -3.16
C ALA A 21 9.93 3.99 -4.08
N ILE A 22 9.09 4.88 -3.57
CA ILE A 22 8.54 5.99 -4.33
C ILE A 22 9.66 6.91 -4.82
N SER A 23 10.59 7.27 -3.94
CA SER A 23 11.71 8.15 -4.29
C SER A 23 12.57 7.53 -5.39
N GLU A 24 12.87 6.24 -5.28
CA GLU A 24 13.65 5.54 -6.31
C GLU A 24 12.90 5.49 -7.64
N TYR A 25 11.63 5.13 -7.61
CA TYR A 25 10.82 5.00 -8.83
C TYR A 25 10.64 6.35 -9.54
N GLU A 26 10.31 7.40 -8.79
CA GLU A 26 10.13 8.75 -9.37
C GLU A 26 11.45 9.32 -9.90
N GLY A 27 12.59 8.92 -9.30
CA GLY A 27 13.90 9.31 -9.79
C GLY A 27 14.23 8.73 -11.16
N GLU A 28 13.73 7.54 -11.46
CA GLU A 28 13.93 6.86 -12.74
C GLU A 28 12.81 7.15 -13.74
N HIS A 29 11.64 7.59 -13.27
CA HIS A 29 10.45 7.84 -14.08
C HIS A 29 9.91 9.23 -13.74
N THR A 30 10.53 10.25 -14.31
CA THR A 30 10.28 11.66 -13.94
C THR A 30 8.85 12.14 -14.21
N ASP A 31 8.13 11.48 -15.12
CA ASP A 31 6.73 11.83 -15.41
C ASP A 31 5.74 11.19 -14.42
N CYS A 32 6.21 10.29 -13.57
CA CYS A 32 5.38 9.58 -12.62
C CYS A 32 5.32 10.33 -11.29
N LYS A 33 4.12 10.49 -10.76
CA LYS A 33 3.88 11.07 -9.43
C LYS A 33 3.02 10.11 -8.63
N ILE A 34 3.59 9.59 -7.55
CA ILE A 34 2.95 8.61 -6.69
C ILE A 34 2.57 9.25 -5.36
N ALA A 35 1.29 9.17 -5.01
CA ALA A 35 0.81 9.66 -3.73
C ALA A 35 1.12 8.64 -2.63
N HIS A 36 1.42 9.13 -1.43
CA HIS A 36 1.63 8.27 -0.27
C HIS A 36 0.80 8.80 0.89
N TYR A 37 -0.06 7.95 1.43
CA TYR A 37 -0.91 8.24 2.58
C TYR A 37 -0.61 7.23 3.67
N ASP A 38 -0.20 7.71 4.84
CA ASP A 38 0.10 6.86 5.98
C ASP A 38 -1.08 6.92 6.95
N LEU A 39 -1.78 5.79 7.12
CA LEU A 39 -2.84 5.69 8.10
C LEU A 39 -2.26 5.58 9.50
N ARG A 40 -2.76 6.36 10.43
CA ARG A 40 -2.34 6.30 11.82
C ARG A 40 -3.14 5.25 12.60
N PHE A 41 -4.38 5.05 12.20
CA PHE A 41 -5.30 4.16 12.89
C PHE A 41 -6.09 3.35 11.89
N LEU A 42 -6.34 2.09 12.22
CA LEU A 42 -7.25 1.25 11.46
C LEU A 42 -8.70 1.42 11.93
N LYS A 43 -8.88 1.73 13.20
CA LYS A 43 -10.19 1.98 13.81
C LYS A 43 -10.13 3.20 14.74
N PRO A 44 -10.95 4.23 14.48
CA PRO A 44 -11.81 4.39 13.30
C PRO A 44 -11.01 4.70 12.03
N LEU A 45 -11.53 4.27 10.89
CA LEU A 45 -10.94 4.63 9.60
C LEU A 45 -11.12 6.13 9.34
N ASP A 46 -10.14 6.73 8.70
CA ASP A 46 -10.28 8.11 8.20
C ASP A 46 -11.05 8.09 6.89
N GLU A 47 -12.38 8.02 7.00
CA GLU A 47 -13.27 7.89 5.84
C GLU A 47 -13.18 9.07 4.89
N LYS A 48 -12.99 10.28 5.42
CA LYS A 48 -12.86 11.47 4.59
C LYS A 48 -11.64 11.38 3.67
N MET A 49 -10.52 10.93 4.21
CA MET A 49 -9.30 10.72 3.43
C MET A 49 -9.50 9.61 2.41
N LEU A 50 -10.15 8.51 2.80
CA LEU A 50 -10.39 7.38 1.92
C LEU A 50 -11.32 7.72 0.77
N HIS A 51 -12.37 8.52 1.00
CA HIS A 51 -13.21 9.02 -0.08
C HIS A 51 -12.40 9.88 -1.06
N ALA A 52 -11.56 10.77 -0.55
CA ALA A 52 -10.71 11.61 -1.40
C ALA A 52 -9.75 10.77 -2.25
N ILE A 53 -9.13 9.74 -1.66
CA ILE A 53 -8.23 8.84 -2.38
C ILE A 53 -8.99 8.11 -3.47
N ALA A 54 -10.13 7.50 -3.15
CA ALA A 54 -10.91 6.73 -4.11
C ALA A 54 -11.45 7.58 -5.26
N GLN A 55 -11.75 8.84 -5.00
CA GLN A 55 -12.24 9.78 -6.02
C GLN A 55 -11.12 10.27 -6.95
N ASN A 56 -9.89 10.26 -6.49
CA ASN A 56 -8.76 10.84 -7.25
C ASN A 56 -7.82 9.80 -7.85
N TYR A 57 -7.86 8.56 -7.40
CA TYR A 57 -6.95 7.51 -7.85
C TYR A 57 -7.71 6.24 -8.23
N GLU A 58 -7.47 5.76 -9.45
CA GLU A 58 -8.05 4.50 -9.91
C GLU A 58 -7.17 3.30 -9.56
N LYS A 59 -5.92 3.56 -9.18
CA LYS A 59 -4.92 2.55 -8.86
C LYS A 59 -4.38 2.77 -7.46
N ILE A 60 -4.44 1.74 -6.63
CA ILE A 60 -4.06 1.84 -5.22
C ILE A 60 -3.22 0.62 -4.85
N ILE A 61 -2.13 0.86 -4.13
CA ILE A 61 -1.35 -0.19 -3.48
C ILE A 61 -1.49 0.01 -1.98
N THR A 62 -1.81 -1.07 -1.25
CA THR A 62 -1.77 -1.04 0.22
C THR A 62 -0.56 -1.82 0.70
N LEU A 63 0.13 -1.30 1.72
CA LEU A 63 1.32 -1.91 2.29
C LEU A 63 1.23 -1.91 3.80
N GLU A 64 1.28 -3.10 4.41
CA GLU A 64 1.22 -3.27 5.85
C GLU A 64 2.10 -4.44 6.30
N ASP A 65 2.58 -4.42 7.53
CA ASP A 65 3.29 -5.55 8.13
C ASP A 65 2.37 -6.44 8.96
N GLY A 66 1.06 -6.22 8.84
CA GLY A 66 0.05 -7.07 9.42
C GLY A 66 -0.45 -8.14 8.45
N CYS A 67 -1.32 -9.01 8.96
CA CYS A 67 -1.91 -10.07 8.15
C CYS A 67 -2.84 -9.51 7.08
N LEU A 68 -2.71 -10.00 5.84
CA LEU A 68 -3.56 -9.58 4.72
C LEU A 68 -5.04 -9.85 5.00
N LYS A 69 -5.34 -11.00 5.63
CA LYS A 69 -6.70 -11.36 6.00
C LYS A 69 -7.10 -10.60 7.26
N GLY A 70 -8.09 -9.73 7.15
CA GLY A 70 -8.58 -8.94 8.28
C GLY A 70 -7.71 -7.73 8.62
N GLY A 71 -6.67 -7.44 7.86
CA GLY A 71 -5.79 -6.28 8.07
C GLY A 71 -6.30 -5.01 7.40
N MET A 72 -5.40 -4.04 7.27
CA MET A 72 -5.71 -2.73 6.67
C MET A 72 -6.23 -2.86 5.24
N GLY A 73 -5.53 -3.63 4.40
CA GLY A 73 -5.92 -3.78 3.01
C GLY A 73 -7.33 -4.33 2.86
N SER A 74 -7.69 -5.33 3.68
CA SER A 74 -9.06 -5.90 3.69
C SER A 74 -10.08 -4.85 4.10
N SER A 75 -9.80 -4.07 5.14
CA SER A 75 -10.71 -3.01 5.61
C SER A 75 -10.92 -1.93 4.55
N LEU A 76 -9.87 -1.57 3.81
CA LEU A 76 -9.98 -0.60 2.72
C LEU A 76 -10.79 -1.14 1.55
N LEU A 77 -10.63 -2.43 1.20
CA LEU A 77 -11.42 -3.06 0.16
C LEU A 77 -12.91 -3.07 0.54
N GLU A 78 -13.23 -3.39 1.79
CA GLU A 78 -14.61 -3.33 2.28
C GLU A 78 -15.17 -1.91 2.17
N PHE A 79 -14.40 -0.92 2.60
CA PHE A 79 -14.81 0.49 2.51
C PHE A 79 -15.10 0.89 1.06
N PHE A 80 -14.20 0.55 0.13
CA PHE A 80 -14.40 0.90 -1.27
C PHE A 80 -15.64 0.21 -1.84
N ALA A 81 -15.81 -1.08 -1.56
CA ALA A 81 -16.97 -1.82 -2.04
C ALA A 81 -18.28 -1.27 -1.48
N ASP A 82 -18.30 -0.96 -0.18
CA ASP A 82 -19.51 -0.44 0.50
C ASP A 82 -19.91 0.94 -0.02
N ASN A 83 -18.97 1.69 -0.55
CA ASN A 83 -19.21 3.05 -1.06
C ASN A 83 -19.23 3.12 -2.60
N GLY A 84 -19.24 1.98 -3.28
CA GLY A 84 -19.39 1.92 -4.73
C GLY A 84 -18.15 2.29 -5.53
N TYR A 85 -16.98 2.32 -4.90
CA TYR A 85 -15.72 2.56 -5.59
C TYR A 85 -15.14 1.25 -6.12
N THR A 86 -14.50 1.30 -7.29
CA THR A 86 -13.93 0.11 -7.93
C THR A 86 -12.48 0.35 -8.37
N PRO A 87 -11.58 0.77 -7.46
CA PRO A 87 -10.18 0.95 -7.83
C PRO A 87 -9.50 -0.39 -8.12
N LYS A 88 -8.46 -0.36 -8.92
CA LYS A 88 -7.57 -1.50 -9.07
C LYS A 88 -6.62 -1.50 -7.86
N VAL A 89 -6.59 -2.57 -7.09
CA VAL A 89 -5.83 -2.64 -5.84
C VAL A 89 -4.86 -3.81 -5.84
N ILE A 90 -3.60 -3.53 -5.45
CA ILE A 90 -2.63 -4.56 -5.07
C ILE A 90 -2.41 -4.42 -3.57
N ARG A 91 -2.56 -5.53 -2.84
CA ARG A 91 -2.35 -5.56 -1.40
C ARG A 91 -1.05 -6.27 -1.08
N LEU A 92 -0.17 -5.60 -0.35
CA LEU A 92 1.09 -6.16 0.13
C LEU A 92 1.03 -6.25 1.65
N GLY A 93 1.20 -7.44 2.18
CA GLY A 93 1.13 -7.70 3.62
C GLY A 93 1.53 -9.14 3.90
N ILE A 94 1.47 -9.54 5.17
CA ILE A 94 1.81 -10.88 5.58
C ILE A 94 0.70 -11.85 5.17
N PRO A 95 1.00 -12.93 4.41
CA PRO A 95 -0.02 -13.90 4.03
C PRO A 95 -0.55 -14.66 5.27
N ASP A 96 -1.78 -15.18 5.15
CA ASP A 96 -2.43 -15.93 6.23
C ASP A 96 -1.86 -17.36 6.28
N LYS A 97 -0.59 -17.47 6.65
CA LYS A 97 0.10 -18.75 6.84
C LYS A 97 1.26 -18.56 7.81
N PHE A 98 1.71 -19.66 8.39
CA PHE A 98 2.84 -19.64 9.31
C PHE A 98 4.13 -19.24 8.58
N ILE A 99 4.85 -18.28 9.16
CA ILE A 99 6.14 -17.82 8.67
C ILE A 99 7.21 -18.18 9.70
N GLU A 100 8.24 -18.90 9.26
CA GLU A 100 9.33 -19.31 10.15
C GLU A 100 10.21 -18.12 10.57
N HIS A 101 10.99 -18.33 11.63
CA HIS A 101 11.91 -17.32 12.12
C HIS A 101 12.95 -16.94 11.09
N GLY A 102 13.26 -15.65 11.06
CA GLY A 102 14.30 -15.08 10.23
C GLY A 102 14.54 -13.63 10.63
N SER A 103 15.50 -12.96 10.02
CA SER A 103 15.68 -11.54 10.23
C SER A 103 14.47 -10.77 9.66
N VAL A 104 14.23 -9.54 10.14
CA VAL A 104 13.13 -8.73 9.62
C VAL A 104 13.24 -8.52 8.11
N PRO A 105 14.41 -8.17 7.54
CA PRO A 105 14.54 -8.06 6.08
C PRO A 105 14.23 -9.36 5.34
N GLU A 106 14.64 -10.51 5.86
CA GLU A 106 14.35 -11.81 5.26
C GLU A 106 12.85 -12.11 5.27
N LEU A 107 12.18 -11.84 6.40
CA LEU A 107 10.73 -12.02 6.52
C LEU A 107 9.98 -11.11 5.56
N TYR A 108 10.42 -9.87 5.40
CA TYR A 108 9.80 -8.92 4.48
C TYR A 108 9.95 -9.38 3.02
N ASP A 109 11.11 -9.93 2.65
CA ASP A 109 11.31 -10.48 1.31
C ASP A 109 10.39 -11.69 1.08
N ILE A 110 10.36 -12.64 2.02
CA ILE A 110 9.49 -13.83 1.93
C ILE A 110 8.02 -13.45 1.81
N CYS A 111 7.58 -12.44 2.55
CA CYS A 111 6.18 -11.98 2.53
C CYS A 111 5.87 -11.06 1.35
N GLY A 112 6.88 -10.61 0.60
CA GLY A 112 6.68 -9.72 -0.55
C GLY A 112 6.36 -8.28 -0.16
N ILE A 113 6.93 -7.79 0.95
CA ILE A 113 6.68 -6.44 1.47
C ILE A 113 7.94 -5.60 1.64
N ASP A 114 9.04 -6.02 1.03
CA ASP A 114 10.27 -5.22 1.00
C ASP A 114 10.22 -4.18 -0.14
N LYS A 115 11.25 -3.34 -0.22
CA LYS A 115 11.32 -2.27 -1.22
C LYS A 115 11.22 -2.81 -2.64
N GLN A 116 11.89 -3.91 -2.95
CA GLN A 116 11.88 -4.47 -4.31
C GLN A 116 10.48 -4.93 -4.72
N HIS A 117 9.73 -5.55 -3.81
CA HIS A 117 8.36 -5.97 -4.10
C HIS A 117 7.43 -4.78 -4.26
N VAL A 118 7.66 -3.69 -3.51
CA VAL A 118 6.91 -2.45 -3.68
C VAL A 118 7.18 -1.85 -5.06
N LEU A 119 8.45 -1.81 -5.49
CA LEU A 119 8.82 -1.35 -6.83
C LEU A 119 8.16 -2.19 -7.92
N ASN A 120 8.16 -3.50 -7.75
CA ASN A 120 7.51 -4.42 -8.71
C ASN A 120 6.00 -4.16 -8.78
N ALA A 121 5.36 -3.91 -7.65
CA ALA A 121 3.92 -3.59 -7.61
C ALA A 121 3.63 -2.27 -8.32
N ILE A 122 4.46 -1.27 -8.13
CA ILE A 122 4.33 0.02 -8.83
C ILE A 122 4.41 -0.21 -10.36
N ASP A 123 5.38 -0.98 -10.82
CA ASP A 123 5.52 -1.29 -12.23
C ASP A 123 4.27 -1.97 -12.82
N LYS A 124 3.66 -2.88 -12.07
CA LYS A 124 2.44 -3.56 -12.53
C LYS A 124 1.24 -2.62 -12.63
N MET A 125 1.22 -1.58 -11.79
CA MET A 125 0.09 -0.65 -11.74
C MET A 125 0.20 0.47 -12.76
N ILE A 126 1.41 0.86 -13.10
CA ILE A 126 1.68 1.89 -14.07
C ILE A 126 1.98 1.28 -15.43
#